data_c8d16676f08d03916de24bb82a00529b
#
_entry.id   c8d16676f08d03916de24bb82a00529b
#
_cell.length_a   1.000
_cell.length_b   1.000
_cell.length_c   1.000
_cell.angle_alpha   90.00
_cell.angle_beta   90.00
_cell.angle_gamma   90.00
#
_symmetry.space_group_name_H-M   'P 1'
#
loop_
_entity.id
_entity.type
_entity.pdbx_description
1 polymer ?
#
loop_
_entity_poly.entity_id
_entity_poly.type
_entity_poly.pdbx_seq_one_letter_code
_entity_poly.pdbx_strand_id
1 'polypeptide(L)'
;MNKTPVDIDQEAILLFHDLAEQRDNYARTDEKAGFTVSSEFRHRFFSLLDALNLRLIDDRDNFFGYFLFQADRDLRFQLDSPTGTTFKNGRYTLYFNPYLFLQLTAEQMESAVKHEVLHIL
;
A
#
# COMPACT_ATOMS: atom_id res chain seq x y z
N MET A 1 -7.93 -23.85 -13.52
CA MET A 1 -7.36 -22.70 -14.23
C MET A 1 -6.33 -22.03 -13.34
N ASN A 2 -5.08 -22.09 -13.75
CA ASN A 2 -3.99 -21.53 -12.94
C ASN A 2 -3.91 -20.03 -13.15
N LYS A 3 -4.26 -19.27 -12.12
CA LYS A 3 -3.99 -17.83 -12.14
C LYS A 3 -2.50 -17.63 -11.92
N THR A 4 -1.87 -16.92 -12.83
CA THR A 4 -0.49 -16.49 -12.64
C THR A 4 -0.40 -15.62 -11.38
N PRO A 5 0.49 -15.91 -10.43
CA PRO A 5 0.66 -15.06 -9.26
C PRO A 5 0.97 -13.63 -9.69
N VAL A 6 0.46 -12.66 -8.94
CA VAL A 6 0.77 -11.26 -9.20
C VAL A 6 2.27 -11.05 -8.97
N ASP A 7 2.95 -10.50 -9.97
CA ASP A 7 4.33 -10.05 -9.82
C ASP A 7 4.29 -8.69 -9.13
N ILE A 8 4.54 -8.69 -7.85
CA ILE A 8 4.43 -7.50 -7.01
C ILE A 8 5.41 -6.42 -7.46
N ASP A 9 6.64 -6.79 -7.79
CA ASP A 9 7.64 -5.82 -8.22
C ASP A 9 7.24 -5.15 -9.53
N GLN A 10 6.75 -5.92 -10.49
CA GLN A 10 6.32 -5.37 -11.77
C GLN A 10 5.07 -4.49 -11.61
N GLU A 11 4.08 -4.95 -10.84
CA GLU A 11 2.87 -4.18 -10.61
C GLU A 11 3.19 -2.86 -9.88
N ALA A 12 4.13 -2.88 -8.95
CA ALA A 12 4.56 -1.67 -8.26
C ALA A 12 5.15 -0.65 -9.22
N ILE A 13 5.95 -1.09 -10.19
CA ILE A 13 6.51 -0.20 -11.22
C ILE A 13 5.39 0.43 -12.05
N LEU A 14 4.43 -0.38 -12.49
CA LEU A 14 3.31 0.10 -13.31
C LEU A 14 2.45 1.10 -12.53
N LEU A 15 2.16 0.81 -11.28
CA LEU A 15 1.38 1.71 -10.43
C LEU A 15 2.13 3.01 -10.14
N PHE A 16 3.45 2.94 -9.95
CA PHE A 16 4.25 4.14 -9.74
C PHE A 16 4.19 5.07 -10.96
N HIS A 17 4.30 4.52 -12.16
CA HIS A 17 4.18 5.30 -13.38
C HIS A 17 2.80 5.93 -13.52
N ASP A 18 1.74 5.18 -13.22
CA ASP A 18 0.38 5.69 -13.24
C ASP A 18 0.21 6.84 -12.23
N LEU A 19 0.74 6.66 -11.02
CA LEU A 19 0.70 7.69 -9.98
C LEU A 19 1.41 8.97 -10.44
N ALA A 20 2.60 8.84 -11.03
CA ALA A 20 3.36 9.96 -11.51
C ALA A 20 2.59 10.73 -12.59
N GLU A 21 1.94 10.01 -13.51
CA GLU A 21 1.12 10.60 -14.55
C GLU A 21 -0.08 11.35 -13.97
N GLN A 22 -0.76 10.75 -12.99
CA GLN A 22 -1.89 11.42 -12.34
C GLN A 22 -1.47 12.69 -11.61
N ARG A 23 -0.32 12.67 -10.95
CA ARG A 23 0.21 13.86 -10.27
C ARG A 23 0.60 14.95 -11.25
N ASP A 24 1.21 14.59 -12.37
CA ASP A 24 1.58 15.55 -13.42
C ASP A 24 0.33 16.20 -14.02
N ASN A 25 -0.70 15.39 -14.29
CA ASN A 25 -1.97 15.91 -14.81
C ASN A 25 -2.64 16.85 -13.83
N TYR A 26 -2.64 16.50 -12.53
CA TYR A 26 -3.19 17.35 -11.48
C TYR A 26 -2.43 18.69 -11.39
N ALA A 27 -1.10 18.66 -11.50
CA ALA A 27 -0.29 19.87 -11.43
C ALA A 27 -0.57 20.85 -12.56
N ARG A 28 -1.16 20.38 -13.69
CA ARG A 28 -1.55 21.21 -14.82
C ARG A 28 -2.94 21.81 -14.68
N THR A 29 -3.69 21.42 -13.65
CA THR A 29 -5.02 21.95 -13.43
C THR A 29 -4.97 23.08 -12.41
N ASP A 30 -5.97 23.96 -12.46
CA ASP A 30 -6.12 25.04 -11.48
C ASP A 30 -6.94 24.60 -10.27
N GLU A 31 -7.15 23.30 -10.08
CA GLU A 31 -7.95 22.80 -8.98
C GLU A 31 -7.20 22.98 -7.66
N LYS A 32 -7.90 23.55 -6.69
CA LYS A 32 -7.38 23.79 -5.34
C LYS A 32 -7.77 22.70 -4.35
N ALA A 33 -8.50 21.68 -4.80
CA ALA A 33 -9.03 20.60 -3.97
C ALA A 33 -7.96 19.59 -3.73
N GLY A 34 -6.99 19.50 -3.13
CA GLY A 34 -5.96 18.52 -2.85
C GLY A 34 -5.91 17.32 -3.83
N PHE A 35 -4.74 16.82 -4.09
CA PHE A 35 -4.54 15.69 -5.02
C PHE A 35 -5.17 14.42 -4.46
N THR A 36 -5.93 13.72 -5.30
CA THR A 36 -6.43 12.38 -5.01
C THR A 36 -6.17 11.47 -6.20
N VAL A 37 -6.00 10.18 -5.94
CA VAL A 37 -5.82 9.20 -7.00
C VAL A 37 -7.17 8.70 -7.52
N SER A 38 -7.15 8.13 -8.73
CA SER A 38 -8.36 7.53 -9.33
C SER A 38 -8.82 6.30 -8.52
N SER A 39 -10.10 5.97 -8.67
CA SER A 39 -10.66 4.75 -8.05
C SER A 39 -9.97 3.50 -8.57
N GLU A 40 -9.61 3.48 -9.86
CA GLU A 40 -8.90 2.36 -10.46
C GLU A 40 -7.52 2.18 -9.82
N PHE A 41 -6.76 3.25 -9.66
CA PHE A 41 -5.47 3.18 -8.98
C PHE A 41 -5.63 2.63 -7.56
N ARG A 42 -6.58 3.19 -6.83
CA ARG A 42 -6.85 2.78 -5.45
C ARG A 42 -7.15 1.28 -5.37
N HIS A 43 -8.01 0.80 -6.25
CA HIS A 43 -8.36 -0.62 -6.31
C HIS A 43 -7.13 -1.49 -6.60
N ARG A 44 -6.33 -1.11 -7.59
CA ARG A 44 -5.12 -1.85 -7.96
C ARG A 44 -4.09 -1.83 -6.85
N PHE A 45 -3.93 -0.71 -6.17
CA PHE A 45 -3.00 -0.60 -5.05
C PHE A 45 -3.40 -1.53 -3.90
N PHE A 46 -4.67 -1.55 -3.54
CA PHE A 46 -5.13 -2.46 -2.48
C PHE A 46 -5.06 -3.93 -2.91
N SER A 47 -5.24 -4.23 -4.19
CA SER A 47 -5.01 -5.58 -4.71
C SER A 47 -3.55 -6.00 -4.58
N LEU A 48 -2.63 -5.08 -4.80
CA LEU A 48 -1.19 -5.32 -4.57
C LEU A 48 -0.94 -5.67 -3.09
N LEU A 49 -1.54 -4.92 -2.17
CA LEU A 49 -1.41 -5.19 -0.74
C LEU A 49 -1.99 -6.55 -0.37
N ASP A 50 -3.11 -6.95 -0.99
CA ASP A 50 -3.70 -8.27 -0.76
C ASP A 50 -2.74 -9.38 -1.22
N ALA A 51 -2.11 -9.21 -2.37
CA ALA A 51 -1.11 -10.16 -2.86
C ALA A 51 0.08 -10.24 -1.91
N LEU A 52 0.53 -9.11 -1.38
CA LEU A 52 1.61 -9.06 -0.40
C LEU A 52 1.23 -9.79 0.89
N ASN A 53 -0.01 -9.60 1.36
CA ASN A 53 -0.52 -10.27 2.55
C ASN A 53 -0.57 -11.78 2.36
N LEU A 54 -0.96 -12.27 1.18
CA LEU A 54 -0.96 -13.69 0.89
C LEU A 54 0.44 -14.29 0.96
N ARG A 55 1.45 -13.55 0.51
CA ARG A 55 2.85 -14.00 0.66
C ARG A 55 3.23 -14.14 2.14
N LEU A 56 2.81 -13.19 2.97
CA LEU A 56 3.10 -13.22 4.40
C LEU A 56 2.39 -14.37 5.11
N ILE A 57 1.18 -14.74 4.66
CA ILE A 57 0.43 -15.88 5.22
C ILE A 57 1.09 -17.19 4.82
N ASP A 58 1.54 -17.32 3.57
CA ASP A 58 2.20 -18.53 3.06
C ASP A 58 3.59 -18.73 3.66
N ASP A 59 4.20 -17.66 4.15
CA ASP A 59 5.47 -17.72 4.83
C ASP A 59 5.25 -18.09 6.31
N ARG A 60 6.35 -18.27 7.05
CA ARG A 60 6.30 -18.64 8.48
C ARG A 60 5.71 -17.53 9.36
N ASP A 61 5.45 -16.36 8.80
CA ASP A 61 4.94 -15.20 9.51
C ASP A 61 3.42 -15.04 9.36
N ASN A 62 2.67 -16.15 9.49
CA ASN A 62 1.21 -16.15 9.36
C ASN A 62 0.53 -15.07 10.20
N PHE A 63 1.07 -14.78 11.37
CA PHE A 63 0.50 -13.78 12.27
C PHE A 63 0.38 -12.41 11.60
N PHE A 64 1.42 -11.98 10.87
CA PHE A 64 1.41 -10.68 10.23
C PHE A 64 0.34 -10.59 9.14
N GLY A 65 0.20 -11.64 8.33
CA GLY A 65 -0.81 -11.67 7.28
C GLY A 65 -2.22 -11.60 7.84
N TYR A 66 -2.53 -12.39 8.86
CA TYR A 66 -3.85 -12.36 9.49
C TYR A 66 -4.14 -11.02 10.16
N PHE A 67 -3.16 -10.43 10.82
CA PHE A 67 -3.32 -9.12 11.42
C PHE A 67 -3.68 -8.07 10.37
N LEU A 68 -3.00 -8.10 9.22
CA LEU A 68 -3.21 -7.12 8.16
C LEU A 68 -4.60 -7.22 7.54
N PHE A 69 -5.19 -8.42 7.48
CA PHE A 69 -6.55 -8.57 6.99
C PHE A 69 -7.58 -7.95 7.93
N GLN A 70 -7.26 -7.83 9.21
CA GLN A 70 -8.18 -7.27 10.19
C GLN A 70 -8.04 -5.76 10.38
N ALA A 71 -6.90 -5.20 10.01
CA ALA A 71 -6.65 -3.77 10.13
C ALA A 71 -7.33 -3.02 8.99
N ASP A 72 -7.84 -1.83 9.28
CA ASP A 72 -8.29 -0.92 8.23
C ASP A 72 -7.06 -0.40 7.47
N ARG A 73 -7.26 -0.04 6.20
CA ARG A 73 -6.20 0.45 5.33
C ARG A 73 -6.65 1.73 4.66
N ASP A 74 -5.75 2.69 4.56
CA ASP A 74 -6.03 3.93 3.84
C ASP A 74 -4.75 4.51 3.24
N LEU A 75 -4.91 5.44 2.32
CA LEU A 75 -3.81 6.13 1.69
C LEU A 75 -3.59 7.48 2.36
N ARG A 76 -2.32 7.85 2.54
CA ARG A 76 -1.98 9.16 3.10
C ARG A 76 -0.67 9.64 2.47
N PHE A 77 -0.78 10.57 1.53
CA PHE A 77 0.37 11.10 0.80
C PHE A 77 1.22 12.05 1.62
N GLN A 78 0.73 12.49 2.79
CA GLN A 78 1.46 13.39 3.68
C GLN A 78 2.46 12.67 4.58
N LEU A 79 2.44 11.33 4.60
CA LEU A 79 3.43 10.58 5.37
C LEU A 79 4.83 10.81 4.77
N ASP A 80 5.81 10.96 5.65
CA ASP A 80 7.23 11.04 5.26
C ASP A 80 7.92 9.67 5.26
N SER A 81 7.14 8.60 5.43
CA SER A 81 7.59 7.21 5.35
C SER A 81 6.59 6.40 4.52
N PRO A 82 6.99 5.21 4.02
CA PRO A 82 6.08 4.39 3.18
C PRO A 82 4.82 3.93 3.89
N THR A 83 4.89 3.72 5.22
CA THR A 83 3.78 3.18 6.02
C THR A 83 3.64 3.99 7.30
N GLY A 84 2.45 3.95 7.87
CA GLY A 84 2.16 4.54 9.17
C GLY A 84 0.99 3.82 9.82
N THR A 85 0.77 4.06 11.10
CA THR A 85 -0.27 3.39 11.85
C THR A 85 -0.92 4.36 12.84
N THR A 86 -2.24 4.26 12.97
CA THR A 86 -2.96 4.90 14.07
C THR A 86 -3.90 3.90 14.71
N PHE A 87 -4.17 4.13 16.00
CA PHE A 87 -5.21 3.43 16.73
C PHE A 87 -6.33 4.44 17.04
N LYS A 88 -7.51 4.17 16.53
CA LYS A 88 -8.64 5.09 16.67
C LYS A 88 -9.94 4.31 16.76
N ASN A 89 -10.79 4.65 17.73
CA ASN A 89 -12.09 4.02 17.94
C ASN A 89 -12.00 2.50 18.11
N GLY A 90 -10.97 2.03 18.82
CA GLY A 90 -10.76 0.60 19.05
C GLY A 90 -10.22 -0.19 17.88
N ARG A 91 -9.82 0.46 16.81
CA ARG A 91 -9.31 -0.19 15.60
C ARG A 91 -7.98 0.40 15.19
N TYR A 92 -7.13 -0.44 14.59
CA TYR A 92 -5.90 -0.01 13.95
C TYR A 92 -6.18 0.33 12.49
N THR A 93 -5.60 1.43 12.02
CA THR A 93 -5.58 1.77 10.61
C THR A 93 -4.14 1.83 10.14
N LEU A 94 -3.84 1.09 9.09
CA LEU A 94 -2.56 1.14 8.41
C LEU A 94 -2.65 2.14 7.27
N TYR A 95 -1.78 3.13 7.31
CA TYR A 95 -1.68 4.13 6.26
C TYR A 95 -0.51 3.80 5.35
N PHE A 96 -0.70 4.05 4.07
CA PHE A 96 0.33 3.85 3.07
C PHE A 96 0.50 5.15 2.28
N ASN A 97 1.75 5.56 2.08
CA ASN A 97 2.04 6.58 1.11
C ASN A 97 2.46 5.87 -0.18
N PRO A 98 1.59 5.77 -1.20
CA PRO A 98 1.90 5.02 -2.41
C PRO A 98 3.15 5.55 -3.13
N TYR A 99 3.40 6.84 -3.07
CA TYR A 99 4.57 7.43 -3.71
C TYR A 99 5.87 6.84 -3.17
N LEU A 100 5.95 6.62 -1.86
CA LEU A 100 7.13 6.03 -1.22
C LEU A 100 7.08 4.50 -1.24
N PHE A 101 5.90 3.92 -1.01
CA PHE A 101 5.75 2.47 -0.91
C PHE A 101 6.03 1.77 -2.24
N LEU A 102 5.56 2.35 -3.35
CA LEU A 102 5.73 1.75 -4.67
C LEU A 102 7.16 1.80 -5.20
N GLN A 103 8.06 2.52 -4.54
CA GLN A 103 9.48 2.53 -4.87
C GLN A 103 10.24 1.37 -4.20
N LEU A 104 9.59 0.61 -3.35
CA LEU A 104 10.19 -0.52 -2.64
C LEU A 104 10.06 -1.79 -3.47
N THR A 105 11.00 -2.72 -3.27
CA THR A 105 10.86 -4.09 -3.77
C THR A 105 9.82 -4.84 -2.92
N ALA A 106 9.33 -5.98 -3.41
CA ALA A 106 8.39 -6.80 -2.65
C ALA A 106 8.93 -7.17 -1.27
N GLU A 107 10.22 -7.53 -1.19
CA GLU A 107 10.85 -7.85 0.09
C GLU A 107 10.90 -6.64 1.03
N GLN A 108 11.21 -5.47 0.49
CA GLN A 108 11.23 -4.23 1.27
C GLN A 108 9.81 -3.85 1.73
N MET A 109 8.80 -4.07 0.89
CA MET A 109 7.41 -3.85 1.27
C MET A 109 7.01 -4.74 2.44
N GLU A 110 7.36 -6.02 2.39
CA GLU A 110 7.10 -6.96 3.49
C GLU A 110 7.77 -6.49 4.78
N SER A 111 9.02 -6.07 4.70
CA SER A 111 9.75 -5.57 5.86
C SER A 111 9.10 -4.31 6.44
N ALA A 112 8.67 -3.39 5.59
CA ALA A 112 8.01 -2.16 6.02
C ALA A 112 6.70 -2.46 6.76
N VAL A 113 5.90 -3.39 6.23
CA VAL A 113 4.62 -3.78 6.84
C VAL A 113 4.87 -4.49 8.17
N LYS A 114 5.82 -5.42 8.23
CA LYS A 114 6.17 -6.10 9.48
C LYS A 114 6.64 -5.11 10.53
N HIS A 115 7.42 -4.12 10.13
CA HIS A 115 7.91 -3.08 11.02
C HIS A 115 6.75 -2.30 11.65
N GLU A 116 5.75 -1.93 10.84
CA GLU A 116 4.56 -1.23 11.34
C GLU A 116 3.77 -2.09 12.34
N VAL A 117 3.58 -3.36 12.05
CA VAL A 117 2.85 -4.27 12.96
C VAL A 117 3.60 -4.40 14.28
N LEU A 118 4.93 -4.47 14.26
CA LEU A 118 5.73 -4.55 15.47
C LEU A 118 5.62 -3.29 16.33
N HIS A 119 5.40 -2.13 15.74
CA HIS A 119 5.14 -0.90 16.50
C HIS A 119 3.82 -0.94 17.27
N ILE A 120 2.85 -1.70 16.78
CA ILE A 120 1.55 -1.85 17.44
C ILE A 120 1.66 -2.82 18.63
N LEU A 121 2.50 -3.81 18.51
CA LEU A 121 2.70 -4.81 19.54
C LEU A 121 3.72 -4.34 20.56
#